data_abb523e78e992aec4ea3c35e8770d038
#
_entry.id   abb523e78e992aec4ea3c35e8770d038
#
_cell.length_a   1.000
_cell.length_b   1.000
_cell.length_c   1.000
_cell.angle_alpha   90.00
_cell.angle_beta   90.00
_cell.angle_gamma   90.00
#
_symmetry.space_group_name_H-M   'P 1'
#
loop_
_entity.id
_entity.type
_entity.pdbx_description
1 polymer ?
#
loop_
_entity_poly.entity_id
_entity_poly.type
_entity_poly.pdbx_seq_one_letter_code
_entity_poly.pdbx_strand_id
1 'polypeptide(L)'
;MSMAMPEREILHYPRLDTVLMVEEFIKEHSGEFKKRHLWESLPRKTMYQTYCVVIDYLLSSGKIAFDSEEKVAWIWNPKLVQKYLKSKLVAR
;
A
#
# COMPACT_ATOMS: atom_id res chain seq x y z
N MET A 1 -23.91 7.24 -17.02
CA MET A 1 -23.37 7.21 -16.80
C MET A 1 -22.52 7.30 -16.46
N SER A 2 -22.38 7.25 -16.36
CA SER A 2 -21.70 7.40 -16.18
C SER A 2 -20.92 7.40 -15.80
N MET A 3 -20.74 7.32 -15.39
CA MET A 3 -20.01 7.48 -15.07
C MET A 3 -18.96 7.49 -15.40
N ALA A 4 -18.85 7.45 -15.52
CA ALA A 4 -18.00 7.84 -16.15
C ALA A 4 -16.57 7.65 -15.92
N MET A 5 -15.93 8.25 -15.22
CA MET A 5 -14.63 8.10 -14.98
C MET A 5 -14.14 6.72 -14.79
N PRO A 6 -14.92 5.86 -14.46
CA PRO A 6 -14.47 4.53 -14.22
C PRO A 6 -13.65 3.88 -15.30
N GLU A 7 -13.89 4.24 -16.50
CA GLU A 7 -13.16 3.65 -17.58
C GLU A 7 -11.67 3.80 -17.43
N ARG A 8 -11.24 5.00 -17.08
CA ARG A 8 -9.86 5.28 -16.92
C ARG A 8 -9.25 4.50 -15.77
N GLU A 9 -10.01 4.39 -14.70
CA GLU A 9 -9.52 3.67 -13.54
C GLU A 9 -9.37 2.20 -13.82
N ILE A 10 -10.27 1.64 -14.59
CA ILE A 10 -10.18 0.24 -14.93
C ILE A 10 -8.90 -0.04 -15.69
N LEU A 11 -8.53 0.83 -16.59
CA LEU A 11 -7.34 0.64 -17.39
C LEU A 11 -6.06 0.68 -16.56
N HIS A 12 -6.11 1.28 -15.39
CA HIS A 12 -4.91 1.44 -14.57
C HIS A 12 -4.93 0.63 -13.29
N TYR A 13 -5.84 -0.33 -13.20
CA TYR A 13 -5.84 -1.21 -12.04
C TYR A 13 -4.57 -2.04 -12.03
N PRO A 14 -3.88 -2.09 -10.90
CA PRO A 14 -2.65 -2.87 -10.83
C PRO A 14 -2.96 -4.36 -10.79
N ARG A 15 -2.03 -5.14 -11.29
CA ARG A 15 -2.12 -6.59 -11.20
C ARG A 15 -1.81 -7.00 -9.77
N LEU A 16 -2.37 -8.13 -9.36
CA LEU A 16 -2.13 -8.62 -8.01
C LEU A 16 -0.64 -8.85 -7.74
N ASP A 17 0.07 -9.41 -8.71
CA ASP A 17 1.50 -9.66 -8.51
C ASP A 17 2.27 -8.34 -8.34
N THR A 18 1.83 -7.27 -8.98
CA THR A 18 2.46 -5.97 -8.79
C THR A 18 2.19 -5.46 -7.37
N VAL A 19 0.96 -5.60 -6.89
CA VAL A 19 0.64 -5.18 -5.52
C VAL A 19 1.49 -5.95 -4.52
N LEU A 20 1.59 -7.27 -4.69
CA LEU A 20 2.36 -8.08 -3.77
C LEU A 20 3.85 -7.74 -3.80
N MET A 21 4.37 -7.46 -4.98
CA MET A 21 5.78 -7.07 -5.12
C MET A 21 6.06 -5.77 -4.37
N VAL A 22 5.16 -4.78 -4.52
CA VAL A 22 5.34 -3.51 -3.83
C VAL A 22 5.23 -3.70 -2.32
N GLU A 23 4.26 -4.50 -1.86
CA GLU A 23 4.12 -4.77 -0.44
C GLU A 23 5.38 -5.38 0.16
N GLU A 24 5.94 -6.38 -0.51
CA GLU A 24 7.13 -7.03 0.00
C GLU A 24 8.31 -6.08 0.04
N PHE A 25 8.44 -5.26 -0.99
CA PHE A 25 9.54 -4.31 -1.02
C PHE A 25 9.41 -3.28 0.11
N ILE A 26 8.20 -2.81 0.37
CA ILE A 26 7.99 -1.86 1.46
C ILE A 26 8.29 -2.51 2.81
N LYS A 27 7.90 -3.77 2.99
CA LYS A 27 8.21 -4.48 4.22
C LYS A 27 9.70 -4.55 4.47
N GLU A 28 10.47 -4.84 3.43
CA GLU A 28 11.91 -5.00 3.55
C GLU A 28 12.61 -3.67 3.79
N HIS A 29 12.03 -2.58 3.32
CA HIS A 29 12.68 -1.28 3.37
C HIS A 29 11.82 -0.25 4.09
N SER A 30 11.08 -0.70 5.10
CA SER A 30 10.19 0.17 5.83
C SER A 30 10.96 1.35 6.43
N GLY A 31 10.50 2.55 6.13
CA GLY A 31 11.11 3.75 6.67
C GLY A 31 12.36 4.22 5.95
N GLU A 32 12.73 3.57 4.84
CA GLU A 32 13.97 3.92 4.15
C GLU A 32 13.77 4.90 3.00
N PHE A 33 12.65 4.81 2.30
CA PHE A 33 12.45 5.56 1.06
C PHE A 33 11.23 6.44 1.13
N LYS A 34 11.33 7.62 0.53
CA LYS A 34 10.16 8.42 0.24
C LYS A 34 9.43 7.79 -0.95
N LYS A 35 8.20 8.23 -1.16
CA LYS A 35 7.32 7.60 -2.14
C LYS A 35 7.98 7.43 -3.51
N ARG A 36 8.57 8.51 -4.03
CA ARG A 36 9.14 8.45 -5.37
C ARG A 36 10.39 7.61 -5.43
N HIS A 37 11.25 7.73 -4.43
CA HIS A 37 12.48 6.95 -4.39
C HIS A 37 12.19 5.47 -4.27
N LEU A 38 11.15 5.13 -3.51
CA LEU A 38 10.75 3.73 -3.39
C LEU A 38 10.36 3.18 -4.74
N TRP A 39 9.57 3.95 -5.50
CA TRP A 39 9.18 3.54 -6.84
C TRP A 39 10.40 3.30 -7.72
N GLU A 40 11.37 4.20 -7.65
CA GLU A 40 12.58 4.09 -8.47
C GLU A 40 13.43 2.88 -8.09
N SER A 41 13.28 2.41 -6.86
CA SER A 41 14.09 1.31 -6.34
C SER A 41 13.42 -0.04 -6.43
N LEU A 42 12.19 -0.09 -6.93
CA LEU A 42 11.46 -1.36 -7.01
C LEU A 42 12.23 -2.39 -7.83
N PRO A 43 12.14 -3.67 -7.46
CA PRO A 43 12.88 -4.71 -8.18
C PRO A 43 12.40 -4.92 -9.60
N ARG A 44 11.17 -4.52 -9.91
CA ARG A 44 10.64 -4.63 -11.24
C ARG A 44 10.03 -3.30 -11.63
N LYS A 45 10.28 -2.87 -12.86
CA LYS A 45 9.76 -1.60 -13.33
C LYS A 45 8.24 -1.61 -13.34
N THR A 46 7.68 -0.51 -12.85
CA THR A 46 6.23 -0.34 -12.78
C THR A 46 5.93 1.09 -13.17
N MET A 47 4.86 1.29 -13.92
CA MET A 47 4.44 2.64 -14.26
C MET A 47 4.13 3.41 -12.99
N TYR A 48 4.55 4.66 -12.96
CA TYR A 48 4.35 5.47 -11.76
C TYR A 48 2.87 5.60 -11.41
N GLN A 49 2.01 5.74 -12.41
CA GLN A 49 0.58 5.86 -12.15
C GLN A 49 0.04 4.60 -11.49
N THR A 50 0.46 3.44 -11.95
CA THR A 50 0.06 2.18 -11.35
C THR A 50 0.56 2.07 -9.92
N TYR A 51 1.81 2.45 -9.72
CA TYR A 51 2.41 2.44 -8.40
C TYR A 51 1.63 3.35 -7.44
N CYS A 52 1.22 4.52 -7.90
CA CYS A 52 0.45 5.44 -7.06
C CYS A 52 -0.87 4.83 -6.63
N VAL A 53 -1.53 4.07 -7.51
CA VAL A 53 -2.76 3.39 -7.14
C VAL A 53 -2.50 2.36 -6.04
N VAL A 54 -1.40 1.63 -6.14
CA VAL A 54 -1.03 0.66 -5.12
C VAL A 54 -0.79 1.37 -3.78
N ILE A 55 -0.04 2.47 -3.81
CA ILE A 55 0.26 3.21 -2.58
C ILE A 55 -1.04 3.74 -1.94
N ASP A 56 -1.93 4.30 -2.75
CA ASP A 56 -3.20 4.81 -2.23
C ASP A 56 -4.02 3.69 -1.60
N TYR A 57 -4.04 2.53 -2.23
CA TYR A 57 -4.74 1.38 -1.69
C TYR A 57 -4.14 0.95 -0.34
N LEU A 58 -2.81 0.87 -0.27
CA LEU A 58 -2.16 0.44 0.96
C LEU A 58 -2.35 1.46 2.09
N LEU A 59 -2.36 2.75 1.74
CA LEU A 59 -2.64 3.78 2.74
C LEU A 59 -4.05 3.67 3.28
N SER A 60 -5.03 3.55 2.39
CA SER A 60 -6.41 3.52 2.82
C SER A 60 -6.76 2.23 3.54
N SER A 61 -6.03 1.15 3.30
CA SER A 61 -6.27 -0.09 4.02
C SER A 61 -5.49 -0.18 5.32
N GLY A 62 -4.69 0.85 5.64
CA GLY A 62 -3.98 0.89 6.92
C GLY A 62 -2.75 0.02 6.97
N LYS A 63 -2.21 -0.37 5.82
CA LYS A 63 -1.03 -1.21 5.80
C LYS A 63 0.26 -0.42 5.82
N ILE A 64 0.24 0.80 5.31
CA ILE A 64 1.42 1.66 5.32
C ILE A 64 1.04 3.04 5.82
N ALA A 65 2.06 3.80 6.17
CA ALA A 65 1.89 5.21 6.54
C ALA A 65 3.16 5.94 6.13
N PHE A 66 3.08 7.26 6.08
CA PHE A 66 4.26 8.09 5.88
C PHE A 66 4.73 8.57 7.25
N ASP A 67 6.04 8.46 7.49
CA ASP A 67 6.57 8.90 8.78
C ASP A 67 6.82 10.41 8.76
N SER A 68 7.45 10.93 9.80
CA SER A 68 7.65 12.37 9.91
C SER A 68 8.54 12.93 8.82
N GLU A 69 9.34 12.08 8.17
CA GLU A 69 10.19 12.49 7.06
C GLU A 69 9.57 12.13 5.72
N GLU A 70 8.29 11.74 5.73
CA GLU A 70 7.54 11.38 4.54
C GLU A 70 8.07 10.11 3.86
N LYS A 71 8.73 9.26 4.62
CA LYS A 71 9.16 7.98 4.10
C LYS A 71 8.06 6.95 4.31
N VAL A 72 7.99 5.99 3.38
CA VAL A 72 6.95 4.97 3.42
C VAL A 72 7.32 3.91 4.45
N ALA A 73 6.43 3.68 5.39
CA ALA A 73 6.67 2.71 6.45
C ALA A 73 5.57 1.65 6.46
N TRP A 74 5.96 0.40 6.66
CA TRP A 74 5.00 -0.70 6.77
C TRP A 74 4.52 -0.78 8.20
N ILE A 75 3.22 -0.62 8.40
CA ILE A 75 2.67 -0.61 9.76
C ILE A 75 1.71 -1.76 10.03
N TRP A 76 1.32 -2.51 9.02
CA TRP A 76 0.39 -3.62 9.22
C TRP A 76 1.04 -4.72 10.02
N ASN A 77 0.41 -5.10 11.11
CA ASN A 77 0.90 -6.17 11.97
C ASN A 77 -0.23 -7.13 12.23
N PRO A 78 -0.25 -8.28 11.55
CA PRO A 78 -1.36 -9.22 11.69
C PRO A 78 -1.58 -9.68 13.12
N LYS A 79 -0.50 -9.89 13.86
CA LYS A 79 -0.64 -10.34 15.24
C LYS A 79 -1.32 -9.31 16.11
N LEU A 80 -0.92 -8.06 15.94
CA LEU A 80 -1.50 -6.98 16.71
C LEU A 80 -2.95 -6.77 16.33
N VAL A 81 -3.27 -6.85 15.04
CA VAL A 81 -4.63 -6.68 14.57
C VAL A 81 -5.52 -7.78 15.12
N GLN A 82 -5.05 -9.03 15.09
CA GLN A 82 -5.82 -10.14 15.64
C GLN A 82 -6.07 -9.97 17.11
N LYS A 83 -5.04 -9.56 17.84
CA LYS A 83 -5.18 -9.34 19.27
C LYS A 83 -6.23 -8.27 19.56
N TYR A 84 -6.17 -7.18 18.79
CA TYR A 84 -7.11 -6.09 18.95
C TYR A 84 -8.55 -6.55 18.66
N LEU A 85 -8.74 -7.30 17.60
CA LEU A 85 -10.05 -7.80 17.25
C LEU A 85 -10.60 -8.75 18.31
N LYS A 86 -9.74 -9.59 18.84
CA LYS A 86 -10.16 -10.49 19.91
C LYS A 86 -10.60 -9.72 21.14
N SER A 87 -9.84 -8.71 21.51
CA SER A 87 -10.20 -7.86 22.64
C SER A 87 -11.56 -7.22 22.43
N LYS A 88 -11.78 -6.73 21.23
CA LYS A 88 -13.05 -6.09 20.93
C LYS A 88 -14.21 -7.06 21.02
N LEU A 89 -14.01 -8.26 20.53
CA LEU A 89 -15.04 -9.27 20.60
C LEU A 89 -15.34 -9.66 22.03
N VAL A 90 -14.31 -9.78 22.84
CA VAL A 90 -14.50 -10.16 24.22
C VAL A 90 -15.17 -9.06 25.00
N ALA A 91 -14.93 -7.82 24.64
CA ALA A 91 -15.49 -6.69 25.37
C ALA A 91 -16.98 -6.52 25.19
N ARG A 92 -17.59 -7.26 24.29
CA ARG A 92 -19.03 -7.17 24.09
C ARG A 92 -19.82 -8.09 25.02
#